data_701fd6cb1e65c42da7c94224c79a3b5c
#
_entry.id   701fd6cb1e65c42da7c94224c79a3b5c
#
_cell.length_a   1.000
_cell.length_b   1.000
_cell.length_c   1.000
_cell.angle_alpha   90.00
_cell.angle_beta   90.00
_cell.angle_gamma   90.00
#
_symmetry.space_group_name_H-M   'P 1'
#
loop_
_entity.id
_entity.type
_entity.pdbx_description
1 polymer ?
#
loop_
_entity_poly.entity_id
_entity_poly.type
_entity_poly.pdbx_seq_one_letter_code
_entity_poly.pdbx_strand_id
1 'polypeptide(L)'
;MAEHYPDYVNSDTVVLLFDTAQGFINHQAKAFFDRTIPHYHPYIEIVDGECHHVARYERYPDLVFYFDTEGLTNQEEQVIEDFLYRTAYHFKSMVYRIAKKENLQLRLLEPRKAKNQAVAFESTEPMEKLVIYNGSPRRSGSNSALILQKTVEALGDRIEVRDLKERNKWAEWAENFKNDKHVMFFMPLYVHAMPSHVMRFIEKLQTCQGSIGFFVQSGFPESSQSHYLEAYFEQLAVKLGRTYLGTAIKGGVEGLVTRPAKAQEKMMEPMVNAIVNLVNEGKYNRADIRQLAMPIRFGKVIGSLVKLVAKTGRLNSFWDYQLKANNVYEKSFDRPHVSITKEISTI
;
A
#
# COMPACT_ATOMS: atom_id res chain seq x y z
N MET A 1 1.04 -3.82 20.97
CA MET A 1 0.36 -2.83 20.10
C MET A 1 -1.06 -2.54 20.54
N ALA A 2 -1.94 -3.54 20.75
CA ALA A 2 -3.31 -3.25 21.20
C ALA A 2 -3.37 -2.53 22.56
N GLU A 3 -2.39 -2.75 23.41
CA GLU A 3 -2.22 -2.05 24.70
C GLU A 3 -1.92 -0.54 24.56
N HIS A 4 -1.40 -0.09 23.39
CA HIS A 4 -1.14 1.31 23.10
C HIS A 4 -2.29 2.02 22.34
N TYR A 5 -3.36 1.31 22.02
CA TYR A 5 -4.50 1.94 21.36
C TYR A 5 -5.18 3.00 22.21
N PRO A 6 -5.38 2.80 23.55
CA PRO A 6 -5.91 3.85 24.40
C PRO A 6 -5.04 5.12 24.39
N ASP A 7 -3.71 4.97 24.47
CA ASP A 7 -2.77 6.08 24.47
C ASP A 7 -2.86 6.87 23.15
N TYR A 8 -2.88 6.17 22.01
CA TYR A 8 -3.02 6.80 20.72
C TYR A 8 -4.31 7.61 20.60
N VAL A 9 -5.45 7.02 20.96
CA VAL A 9 -6.77 7.65 20.81
C VAL A 9 -6.96 8.86 21.75
N ASN A 10 -6.37 8.81 22.94
CA ASN A 10 -6.57 9.85 23.97
C ASN A 10 -5.48 10.93 23.95
N SER A 11 -4.45 10.81 23.13
CA SER A 11 -3.39 11.82 23.02
C SER A 11 -3.82 12.99 22.13
N ASP A 12 -3.32 14.16 22.43
CA ASP A 12 -3.43 15.33 21.55
C ASP A 12 -2.42 15.25 20.41
N THR A 13 -1.23 14.71 20.71
CA THR A 13 -0.13 14.56 19.78
C THR A 13 0.58 13.22 20.01
N VAL A 14 0.91 12.53 18.93
CA VAL A 14 1.73 11.31 18.95
C VAL A 14 3.05 11.60 18.24
N VAL A 15 4.14 11.43 18.94
CA VAL A 15 5.50 11.60 18.41
C VAL A 15 6.05 10.21 18.05
N LEU A 16 6.46 10.04 16.80
CA LEU A 16 7.02 8.80 16.28
C LEU A 16 8.47 9.03 15.85
N LEU A 17 9.38 8.30 16.51
CA LEU A 17 10.79 8.25 16.15
C LEU A 17 11.05 6.90 15.51
N PHE A 18 11.69 6.88 14.35
CA PHE A 18 11.97 5.64 13.65
C PHE A 18 13.22 5.73 12.77
N ASP A 19 13.81 4.57 12.52
CA ASP A 19 14.91 4.42 11.58
C ASP A 19 14.39 4.26 10.16
N THR A 20 15.28 4.48 9.21
CA THR A 20 15.06 4.21 7.78
C THR A 20 15.80 2.96 7.34
N ALA A 21 15.29 2.30 6.33
CA ALA A 21 15.90 1.13 5.71
C ALA A 21 15.57 1.11 4.22
N GLN A 22 16.53 0.78 3.36
CA GLN A 22 16.32 0.67 1.92
C GLN A 22 15.68 1.94 1.30
N GLY A 23 16.04 3.13 1.80
CA GLY A 23 15.54 4.42 1.29
C GLY A 23 14.12 4.78 1.71
N PHE A 24 13.55 4.11 2.70
CA PHE A 24 12.21 4.35 3.21
C PHE A 24 12.14 4.17 4.73
N ILE A 25 10.95 4.35 5.34
CA ILE A 25 10.74 3.97 6.74
C ILE A 25 11.03 2.48 6.93
N ASN A 26 11.55 2.07 8.09
CA ASN A 26 11.80 0.66 8.35
C ASN A 26 10.50 -0.15 8.57
N HIS A 27 10.61 -1.48 8.54
CA HIS A 27 9.44 -2.36 8.70
C HIS A 27 8.77 -2.24 10.07
N GLN A 28 9.47 -1.83 11.13
CA GLN A 28 8.88 -1.64 12.46
C GLN A 28 7.95 -0.43 12.47
N ALA A 29 8.39 0.71 11.93
CA ALA A 29 7.55 1.89 11.76
C ALA A 29 6.33 1.57 10.90
N LYS A 30 6.52 0.86 9.79
CA LYS A 30 5.41 0.44 8.93
C LYS A 30 4.44 -0.51 9.65
N ALA A 31 4.92 -1.41 10.51
CA ALA A 31 4.07 -2.29 11.30
C ALA A 31 3.21 -1.53 12.32
N PHE A 32 3.67 -0.38 12.82
CA PHE A 32 2.85 0.51 13.61
C PHE A 32 1.66 1.01 12.78
N PHE A 33 1.89 1.60 11.60
CA PHE A 33 0.82 2.09 10.73
C PHE A 33 -0.13 0.98 10.27
N ASP A 34 0.35 -0.20 9.92
CA ASP A 34 -0.49 -1.34 9.51
C ASP A 34 -1.49 -1.74 10.61
N ARG A 35 -1.18 -1.46 11.86
CA ARG A 35 -2.01 -1.83 13.03
C ARG A 35 -2.92 -0.71 13.52
N THR A 36 -2.83 0.49 12.99
CA THR A 36 -3.72 1.61 13.37
C THR A 36 -5.05 1.62 12.62
N ILE A 37 -5.21 0.78 11.57
CA ILE A 37 -6.45 0.66 10.78
C ILE A 37 -7.71 0.46 11.65
N PRO A 38 -7.71 -0.30 12.77
CA PRO A 38 -8.89 -0.47 13.62
C PRO A 38 -9.43 0.81 14.25
N HIS A 39 -8.67 1.91 14.22
CA HIS A 39 -9.14 3.22 14.69
C HIS A 39 -10.12 3.89 13.72
N TYR A 40 -10.37 3.30 12.56
CA TYR A 40 -11.29 3.82 11.52
C TYR A 40 -12.41 2.81 11.28
N HIS A 41 -13.56 3.31 10.81
CA HIS A 41 -14.61 2.43 10.33
C HIS A 41 -14.20 1.73 9.01
N PRO A 42 -14.72 0.54 8.74
CA PRO A 42 -14.54 -0.08 7.42
C PRO A 42 -15.29 0.70 6.32
N TYR A 43 -16.28 1.50 6.70
CA TYR A 43 -17.07 2.33 5.78
C TYR A 43 -16.21 3.35 5.04
N ILE A 44 -16.68 3.71 3.84
CA ILE A 44 -15.96 4.57 2.90
C ILE A 44 -16.74 5.86 2.68
N GLU A 45 -16.03 6.96 2.64
CA GLU A 45 -16.47 8.27 2.18
C GLU A 45 -15.54 8.79 1.07
N ILE A 46 -16.01 9.79 0.29
CA ILE A 46 -15.19 10.42 -0.76
C ILE A 46 -14.76 11.81 -0.31
N VAL A 47 -13.45 12.01 -0.22
CA VAL A 47 -12.81 13.30 0.08
C VAL A 47 -11.88 13.65 -1.08
N ASP A 48 -12.05 14.81 -1.70
CA ASP A 48 -11.21 15.32 -2.80
C ASP A 48 -10.97 14.34 -3.96
N GLY A 49 -11.98 13.49 -4.23
CA GLY A 49 -11.92 12.50 -5.31
C GLY A 49 -11.19 11.21 -4.96
N GLU A 50 -10.87 10.99 -3.70
CA GLU A 50 -10.28 9.77 -3.17
C GLU A 50 -11.20 9.11 -2.12
N CYS A 51 -11.12 7.78 -1.98
CA CYS A 51 -11.80 7.03 -0.93
C CYS A 51 -11.05 7.18 0.39
N HIS A 52 -11.77 7.48 1.45
CA HIS A 52 -11.28 7.51 2.81
C HIS A 52 -12.13 6.60 3.68
N HIS A 53 -11.53 6.04 4.71
CA HIS A 53 -12.30 5.42 5.77
C HIS A 53 -13.03 6.46 6.61
N VAL A 54 -14.28 6.16 6.97
CA VAL A 54 -15.07 7.03 7.86
C VAL A 54 -14.41 7.07 9.25
N ALA A 55 -14.38 8.27 9.85
CA ALA A 55 -13.86 8.47 11.19
C ALA A 55 -14.65 7.66 12.22
N ARG A 56 -13.96 6.95 13.12
CA ARG A 56 -14.56 6.27 14.29
C ARG A 56 -14.66 7.20 15.49
N TYR A 57 -13.68 8.09 15.64
CA TYR A 57 -13.56 9.04 16.75
C TYR A 57 -13.82 10.45 16.28
N GLU A 58 -14.19 11.34 17.21
CA GLU A 58 -14.43 12.75 16.90
C GLU A 58 -13.14 13.51 16.58
N ARG A 59 -12.04 13.04 17.17
CA ARG A 59 -10.72 13.64 17.02
C ARG A 59 -9.65 12.55 16.92
N TYR A 60 -8.61 12.84 16.19
CA TYR A 60 -7.39 12.05 16.09
C TYR A 60 -6.19 12.90 16.53
N PRO A 61 -5.12 12.28 17.04
CA PRO A 61 -3.92 13.01 17.45
C PRO A 61 -3.23 13.65 16.25
N ASP A 62 -2.58 14.77 16.44
CA ASP A 62 -1.59 15.26 15.50
C ASP A 62 -0.38 14.32 15.50
N LEU A 63 0.24 14.14 14.33
CA LEU A 63 1.37 13.24 14.15
C LEU A 63 2.66 14.03 13.95
N VAL A 64 3.64 13.80 14.81
CA VAL A 64 4.98 14.39 14.71
C VAL A 64 5.98 13.28 14.41
N PHE A 65 6.74 13.44 13.34
CA PHE A 65 7.70 12.44 12.89
C PHE A 65 9.13 12.95 13.01
N TYR A 66 9.97 12.10 13.59
CA TYR A 66 11.41 12.25 13.58
C TYR A 66 12.06 11.01 12.95
N PHE A 67 12.87 11.22 11.94
CA PHE A 67 13.66 10.14 11.33
C PHE A 67 15.02 10.69 10.86
N ASP A 68 16.03 9.83 10.93
CA ASP A 68 17.35 10.18 10.46
C ASP A 68 17.38 10.21 8.93
N THR A 69 17.99 11.25 8.37
CA THR A 69 18.20 11.43 6.93
C THR A 69 19.60 11.04 6.49
N GLU A 70 20.47 10.60 7.40
CA GLU A 70 21.81 10.14 7.04
C GLU A 70 21.74 8.98 6.04
N GLY A 71 22.45 9.11 4.94
CA GLY A 71 22.47 8.10 3.87
C GLY A 71 21.23 8.07 2.98
N LEU A 72 20.25 8.98 3.16
CA LEU A 72 19.14 9.17 2.25
C LEU A 72 19.48 10.19 1.15
N THR A 73 19.00 9.93 -0.05
CA THR A 73 18.97 10.94 -1.10
C THR A 73 17.81 11.91 -0.86
N ASN A 74 17.87 13.11 -1.44
CA ASN A 74 16.75 14.07 -1.39
C ASN A 74 15.43 13.48 -1.93
N GLN A 75 15.51 12.58 -2.89
CA GLN A 75 14.34 11.94 -3.48
C GLN A 75 13.72 10.91 -2.50
N GLU A 76 14.54 10.15 -1.81
CA GLU A 76 14.08 9.20 -0.78
C GLU A 76 13.46 9.94 0.40
N GLU A 77 14.09 11.01 0.87
CA GLU A 77 13.52 11.86 1.92
C GLU A 77 12.15 12.40 1.50
N GLN A 78 12.03 12.88 0.26
CA GLN A 78 10.75 13.36 -0.27
C GLN A 78 9.68 12.27 -0.32
N VAL A 79 10.03 11.05 -0.73
CA VAL A 79 9.11 9.90 -0.78
C VAL A 79 8.61 9.54 0.62
N ILE A 80 9.50 9.58 1.63
CA ILE A 80 9.11 9.36 3.02
C ILE A 80 8.12 10.44 3.48
N GLU A 81 8.40 11.71 3.19
CA GLU A 81 7.50 12.82 3.54
C GLU A 81 6.13 12.68 2.85
N ASP A 82 6.10 12.28 1.57
CA ASP A 82 4.85 12.05 0.85
C ASP A 82 4.03 10.89 1.47
N PHE A 83 4.70 9.82 1.90
CA PHE A 83 4.07 8.74 2.65
C PHE A 83 3.47 9.22 3.97
N LEU A 84 4.24 9.96 4.76
CA LEU A 84 3.82 10.48 6.05
C LEU A 84 2.64 11.44 5.91
N TYR A 85 2.70 12.34 4.93
CA TYR A 85 1.59 13.24 4.62
C TYR A 85 0.33 12.46 4.24
N ARG A 86 0.42 11.52 3.29
CA ARG A 86 -0.74 10.73 2.84
C ARG A 86 -1.33 9.91 3.99
N THR A 87 -0.47 9.31 4.81
CA THR A 87 -0.91 8.55 5.97
C THR A 87 -1.66 9.44 6.97
N ALA A 88 -1.12 10.60 7.32
CA ALA A 88 -1.78 11.53 8.23
C ALA A 88 -3.09 12.06 7.65
N TYR A 89 -3.13 12.39 6.35
CA TYR A 89 -4.33 12.87 5.66
C TYR A 89 -5.47 11.83 5.73
N HIS A 90 -5.18 10.56 5.46
CA HIS A 90 -6.18 9.49 5.58
C HIS A 90 -6.49 9.14 7.04
N PHE A 91 -5.56 9.39 7.95
CA PHE A 91 -5.76 9.24 9.38
C PHE A 91 -6.45 10.45 10.04
N LYS A 92 -6.84 11.46 9.23
CA LYS A 92 -7.53 12.66 9.69
C LYS A 92 -6.74 13.44 10.74
N SER A 93 -5.42 13.43 10.60
CA SER A 93 -4.45 14.04 11.50
C SER A 93 -3.67 15.13 10.78
N MET A 94 -3.26 16.17 11.49
CA MET A 94 -2.21 17.06 11.02
C MET A 94 -0.87 16.33 11.12
N VAL A 95 0.07 16.63 10.22
CA VAL A 95 1.38 15.97 10.22
C VAL A 95 2.51 16.97 10.23
N TYR A 96 3.46 16.76 11.12
CA TYR A 96 4.62 17.59 11.29
C TYR A 96 5.89 16.76 11.26
N ARG A 97 6.96 17.36 10.76
CA ARG A 97 8.30 16.79 10.84
C ARG A 97 9.21 17.67 11.69
N ILE A 98 9.99 17.06 12.57
CA ILE A 98 11.10 17.72 13.27
C ILE A 98 12.27 17.78 12.31
N ALA A 99 12.63 18.98 11.86
CA ALA A 99 13.50 19.18 10.69
C ALA A 99 14.96 19.02 10.98
N LYS A 100 15.54 18.97 12.07
CA LYS A 100 16.94 18.62 12.39
C LYS A 100 17.10 18.41 13.89
N LYS A 101 17.94 17.43 14.23
CA LYS A 101 18.32 17.13 15.59
C LYS A 101 18.91 18.35 16.36
N GLU A 102 19.60 19.22 15.64
CA GLU A 102 20.31 20.38 16.19
C GLU A 102 19.42 21.59 16.45
N ASN A 103 18.30 21.73 15.74
CA ASN A 103 17.44 22.91 15.84
C ASN A 103 16.01 22.62 16.26
N LEU A 104 15.59 21.37 16.40
CA LEU A 104 14.24 20.91 16.77
C LEU A 104 13.10 21.73 16.13
N GLN A 105 13.31 22.18 14.90
CA GLN A 105 12.30 22.97 14.18
C GLN A 105 11.19 22.07 13.68
N LEU A 106 10.00 22.36 14.12
CA LEU A 106 8.80 21.68 13.66
C LEU A 106 8.35 22.26 12.31
N ARG A 107 8.20 21.40 11.30
CA ARG A 107 7.70 21.76 9.98
C ARG A 107 6.42 21.00 9.65
N LEU A 108 5.35 21.72 9.32
CA LEU A 108 4.14 21.12 8.79
C LEU A 108 4.43 20.53 7.40
N LEU A 109 4.04 19.27 7.18
CA LEU A 109 4.13 18.66 5.87
C LEU A 109 2.90 19.04 5.04
N GLU A 110 3.14 19.48 3.81
CA GLU A 110 2.11 19.89 2.87
C GLU A 110 2.00 18.92 1.70
N PRO A 111 0.82 18.86 1.04
CA PRO A 111 0.64 18.01 -0.13
C PRO A 111 1.53 18.49 -1.27
N ARG A 112 2.26 17.55 -1.84
CA ARG A 112 3.04 17.79 -3.06
C ARG A 112 2.28 17.24 -4.25
N LYS A 113 2.31 17.98 -5.37
CA LYS A 113 1.83 17.44 -6.65
C LYS A 113 2.80 16.34 -7.06
N ALA A 114 2.31 15.10 -7.09
CA ALA A 114 3.08 14.00 -7.66
C ALA A 114 3.48 14.39 -9.09
N LYS A 115 4.77 14.54 -9.35
CA LYS A 115 5.27 14.62 -10.71
C LYS A 115 5.13 13.21 -11.27
N ASN A 116 4.26 13.03 -12.25
CA ASN A 116 4.27 11.84 -13.09
C ASN A 116 5.62 11.83 -13.84
N GLN A 117 6.64 11.27 -13.22
CA GLN A 117 7.87 10.97 -13.92
C GLN A 117 7.55 9.78 -14.81
N ALA A 118 7.55 10.04 -16.12
CA ALA A 118 7.54 8.96 -17.08
C ALA A 118 8.87 8.21 -16.92
N VAL A 119 8.86 7.14 -16.16
CA VAL A 119 10.01 6.25 -16.00
C VAL A 119 10.37 5.71 -17.37
N ALA A 120 11.61 5.92 -17.79
CA ALA A 120 12.14 5.33 -19.01
C ALA A 120 12.37 3.85 -18.72
N PHE A 121 11.46 2.99 -19.23
CA PHE A 121 11.68 1.56 -19.20
C PHE A 121 12.79 1.21 -20.18
N GLU A 122 13.87 0.63 -19.69
CA GLU A 122 14.87 0.03 -20.56
C GLU A 122 14.27 -1.19 -21.26
N SER A 123 14.56 -1.34 -22.55
CA SER A 123 14.13 -2.53 -23.30
C SER A 123 14.93 -3.73 -22.81
N THR A 124 14.22 -4.76 -22.33
CA THR A 124 14.82 -6.04 -21.94
C THR A 124 14.41 -7.13 -22.94
N GLU A 125 15.18 -8.21 -22.94
CA GLU A 125 14.84 -9.42 -23.71
C GLU A 125 13.66 -10.15 -23.03
N PRO A 126 12.87 -10.98 -23.77
CA PRO A 126 11.90 -11.86 -23.18
C PRO A 126 12.46 -12.65 -22.01
N MET A 127 11.68 -12.82 -20.96
CA MET A 127 12.12 -13.51 -19.76
C MET A 127 11.92 -15.02 -19.90
N GLU A 128 12.96 -15.79 -19.66
CA GLU A 128 12.83 -17.25 -19.54
C GLU A 128 12.03 -17.61 -18.28
N LYS A 129 12.31 -16.92 -17.18
CA LYS A 129 11.66 -17.13 -15.88
C LYS A 129 11.51 -15.83 -15.11
N LEU A 130 10.35 -15.65 -14.47
CA LEU A 130 10.09 -14.57 -13.53
C LEU A 130 9.76 -15.16 -12.14
N VAL A 131 10.49 -14.76 -11.12
CA VAL A 131 10.20 -15.11 -9.72
C VAL A 131 9.32 -14.03 -9.09
N ILE A 132 8.13 -14.40 -8.62
CA ILE A 132 7.16 -13.48 -8.02
C ILE A 132 7.11 -13.70 -6.50
N TYR A 133 7.50 -12.67 -5.74
CA TYR A 133 7.31 -12.64 -4.30
C TYR A 133 5.91 -12.13 -3.97
N ASN A 134 5.04 -13.04 -3.52
CA ASN A 134 3.67 -12.69 -3.11
C ASN A 134 3.68 -12.06 -1.72
N GLY A 135 3.43 -10.77 -1.66
CA GLY A 135 3.38 -9.98 -0.42
C GLY A 135 2.00 -9.91 0.24
N SER A 136 1.05 -10.79 -0.11
CA SER A 136 -0.23 -10.84 0.59
C SER A 136 -0.07 -11.46 1.99
N PRO A 137 -0.53 -10.79 3.08
CA PRO A 137 -0.49 -11.39 4.41
C PRO A 137 -1.63 -12.41 4.64
N ARG A 138 -2.63 -12.44 3.75
CA ARG A 138 -3.78 -13.35 3.83
C ARG A 138 -3.37 -14.77 3.40
N ARG A 139 -4.02 -15.77 3.97
CA ARG A 139 -3.83 -17.19 3.60
C ARG A 139 -4.42 -17.49 2.21
N SER A 140 -4.44 -18.76 1.81
CA SER A 140 -5.10 -19.27 0.59
C SER A 140 -6.51 -18.68 0.43
N GLY A 141 -6.89 -18.29 -0.81
CA GLY A 141 -8.15 -17.61 -1.10
C GLY A 141 -8.08 -16.08 -1.02
N SER A 142 -6.88 -15.49 -0.98
CA SER A 142 -6.73 -14.03 -1.14
C SER A 142 -6.86 -13.61 -2.60
N ASN A 143 -7.22 -12.34 -2.84
CA ASN A 143 -7.25 -11.76 -4.19
C ASN A 143 -5.91 -11.96 -4.92
N SER A 144 -4.78 -11.75 -4.22
CA SER A 144 -3.44 -11.95 -4.78
C SER A 144 -3.20 -13.39 -5.20
N ALA A 145 -3.57 -14.36 -4.36
CA ALA A 145 -3.39 -15.77 -4.68
C ALA A 145 -4.18 -16.19 -5.92
N LEU A 146 -5.42 -15.69 -6.06
CA LEU A 146 -6.26 -15.98 -7.22
C LEU A 146 -5.68 -15.40 -8.52
N ILE A 147 -5.19 -14.16 -8.49
CA ILE A 147 -4.57 -13.52 -9.66
C ILE A 147 -3.28 -14.27 -10.04
N LEU A 148 -2.43 -14.58 -9.06
CA LEU A 148 -1.17 -15.30 -9.30
C LEU A 148 -1.40 -16.72 -9.79
N GLN A 149 -2.44 -17.43 -9.30
CA GLN A 149 -2.83 -18.73 -9.83
C GLN A 149 -3.14 -18.63 -11.33
N LYS A 150 -3.94 -17.65 -11.75
CA LYS A 150 -4.25 -17.42 -13.17
C LYS A 150 -3.02 -17.05 -14.00
N THR A 151 -2.08 -16.33 -13.39
CA THR A 151 -0.80 -16.01 -14.05
C THR A 151 0.05 -17.27 -14.28
N VAL A 152 0.10 -18.17 -13.28
CA VAL A 152 0.79 -19.47 -13.42
C VAL A 152 0.09 -20.36 -14.47
N GLU A 153 -1.26 -20.40 -14.49
CA GLU A 153 -2.02 -21.10 -15.52
C GLU A 153 -1.67 -20.61 -16.96
N ALA A 154 -1.43 -19.30 -17.11
CA ALA A 154 -1.11 -18.68 -18.40
C ALA A 154 0.35 -18.85 -18.85
N LEU A 155 1.30 -18.89 -17.95
CA LEU A 155 2.74 -18.85 -18.25
C LEU A 155 3.50 -20.14 -17.87
N GLY A 156 2.87 -21.06 -17.14
CA GLY A 156 3.46 -22.34 -16.74
C GLY A 156 4.76 -22.20 -15.97
N ASP A 157 5.76 -22.97 -16.35
CA ASP A 157 7.07 -23.04 -15.68
C ASP A 157 7.91 -21.76 -15.78
N ARG A 158 7.46 -20.79 -16.58
CA ARG A 158 8.09 -19.46 -16.65
C ARG A 158 7.82 -18.60 -15.41
N ILE A 159 6.91 -19.02 -14.51
CA ILE A 159 6.59 -18.33 -13.27
C ILE A 159 6.88 -19.22 -12.08
N GLU A 160 7.63 -18.66 -11.12
CA GLU A 160 7.78 -19.22 -9.78
C GLU A 160 7.17 -18.25 -8.76
N VAL A 161 6.24 -18.71 -7.92
CA VAL A 161 5.62 -17.89 -6.88
C VAL A 161 6.20 -18.29 -5.51
N ARG A 162 6.77 -17.31 -4.80
CA ARG A 162 7.26 -17.41 -3.42
C ARG A 162 6.36 -16.60 -2.49
N ASP A 163 5.67 -17.27 -1.60
CA ASP A 163 4.68 -16.64 -0.73
C ASP A 163 5.33 -16.13 0.57
N LEU A 164 5.48 -14.81 0.71
CA LEU A 164 6.18 -14.18 1.84
C LEU A 164 5.54 -14.41 3.23
N LYS A 165 4.37 -15.07 3.31
CA LYS A 165 3.86 -15.58 4.58
C LYS A 165 4.65 -16.78 5.12
N GLU A 166 5.38 -17.51 4.26
CA GLU A 166 6.23 -18.65 4.61
C GLU A 166 7.58 -18.17 5.17
N ARG A 167 7.56 -17.58 6.35
CA ARG A 167 8.74 -16.91 6.96
C ARG A 167 9.93 -17.83 7.19
N ASN A 168 9.69 -19.11 7.36
CA ASN A 168 10.74 -20.13 7.49
C ASN A 168 11.61 -20.30 6.24
N LYS A 169 11.10 -19.89 5.06
CA LYS A 169 11.83 -19.92 3.78
C LYS A 169 12.58 -18.61 3.46
N TRP A 170 12.43 -17.58 4.27
CA TRP A 170 12.98 -16.26 3.95
C TRP A 170 14.50 -16.24 3.85
N ALA A 171 15.21 -17.00 4.66
CA ALA A 171 16.68 -17.08 4.59
C ALA A 171 17.14 -17.69 3.25
N GLU A 172 16.51 -18.79 2.84
CA GLU A 172 16.75 -19.42 1.56
C GLU A 172 16.41 -18.47 0.39
N TRP A 173 15.23 -17.85 0.42
CA TRP A 173 14.80 -16.97 -0.66
C TRP A 173 15.62 -15.68 -0.76
N ALA A 174 16.09 -15.13 0.35
CA ALA A 174 16.99 -13.98 0.34
C ALA A 174 18.35 -14.34 -0.26
N GLU A 175 18.85 -15.56 0.00
CA GLU A 175 20.07 -16.05 -0.61
C GLU A 175 19.89 -16.34 -2.11
N ASN A 176 18.77 -16.93 -2.49
CA ASN A 176 18.44 -17.23 -3.90
C ASN A 176 18.17 -15.97 -4.72
N PHE A 177 17.77 -14.86 -4.08
CA PHE A 177 17.46 -13.59 -4.75
C PHE A 177 18.60 -13.12 -5.66
N LYS A 178 19.84 -13.33 -5.27
CA LYS A 178 21.02 -12.95 -6.06
C LYS A 178 21.16 -13.72 -7.38
N ASN A 179 20.57 -14.93 -7.46
CA ASN A 179 20.60 -15.79 -8.64
C ASN A 179 19.34 -15.63 -9.52
N ASP A 180 18.27 -15.03 -8.98
CA ASP A 180 17.04 -14.80 -9.71
C ASP A 180 17.24 -13.63 -10.67
N LYS A 181 17.35 -13.88 -11.98
CA LYS A 181 17.61 -12.84 -13.00
C LYS A 181 16.50 -11.80 -13.05
N HIS A 182 15.25 -12.23 -13.01
CA HIS A 182 14.07 -11.37 -13.08
C HIS A 182 13.15 -11.64 -11.88
N VAL A 183 12.83 -10.59 -11.12
CA VAL A 183 11.96 -10.71 -9.94
C VAL A 183 10.82 -9.69 -9.98
N MET A 184 9.72 -10.02 -9.32
CA MET A 184 8.60 -9.13 -9.10
C MET A 184 8.12 -9.21 -7.66
N PHE A 185 7.81 -8.07 -7.04
CA PHE A 185 7.02 -8.02 -5.82
C PHE A 185 5.56 -7.73 -6.17
N PHE A 186 4.70 -8.72 -5.93
CA PHE A 186 3.25 -8.62 -6.13
C PHE A 186 2.58 -8.47 -4.77
N MET A 187 1.96 -7.32 -4.49
CA MET A 187 1.51 -7.01 -3.13
C MET A 187 0.25 -6.16 -3.06
N PRO A 188 -0.55 -6.32 -1.99
CA PRO A 188 -1.60 -5.36 -1.67
C PRO A 188 -0.98 -4.06 -1.11
N LEU A 189 -1.66 -2.94 -1.36
CA LEU A 189 -1.39 -1.68 -0.69
C LEU A 189 -1.93 -1.74 0.75
N TYR A 190 -1.09 -1.54 1.73
CA TYR A 190 -1.48 -1.41 3.14
C TYR A 190 -1.02 -0.07 3.68
N VAL A 191 -1.96 0.73 4.18
CA VAL A 191 -1.67 2.07 4.70
C VAL A 191 -0.65 2.78 3.79
N HIS A 192 -1.07 3.01 2.56
CA HIS A 192 -0.34 3.73 1.50
C HIS A 192 1.03 3.17 1.08
N ALA A 193 1.50 2.04 1.62
CA ALA A 193 2.78 1.44 1.24
C ALA A 193 2.71 -0.09 1.17
N MET A 194 3.87 -0.72 0.98
CA MET A 194 4.01 -2.16 1.09
C MET A 194 3.65 -2.63 2.51
N PRO A 195 3.06 -3.83 2.66
CA PRO A 195 2.89 -4.43 3.99
C PRO A 195 4.24 -4.56 4.72
N SER A 196 4.24 -4.32 6.02
CA SER A 196 5.46 -4.31 6.84
C SER A 196 6.29 -5.59 6.76
N HIS A 197 5.65 -6.75 6.57
CA HIS A 197 6.39 -8.02 6.43
C HIS A 197 7.12 -8.13 5.07
N VAL A 198 6.60 -7.50 4.01
CA VAL A 198 7.30 -7.40 2.71
C VAL A 198 8.55 -6.55 2.88
N MET A 199 8.42 -5.39 3.52
CA MET A 199 9.56 -4.53 3.83
C MET A 199 10.61 -5.25 4.66
N ARG A 200 10.19 -6.00 5.69
CA ARG A 200 11.08 -6.82 6.52
C ARG A 200 11.83 -7.89 5.72
N PHE A 201 11.22 -8.44 4.68
CA PHE A 201 11.92 -9.35 3.78
C PHE A 201 12.93 -8.61 2.91
N ILE A 202 12.52 -7.46 2.31
CA ILE A 202 13.38 -6.63 1.45
C ILE A 202 14.62 -6.14 2.22
N GLU A 203 14.50 -5.79 3.49
CA GLU A 203 15.62 -5.39 4.35
C GLU A 203 16.69 -6.49 4.54
N LYS A 204 16.40 -7.74 4.17
CA LYS A 204 17.36 -8.86 4.19
C LYS A 204 18.06 -9.09 2.86
N LEU A 205 17.60 -8.44 1.80
CA LEU A 205 18.15 -8.65 0.47
C LEU A 205 19.49 -7.93 0.30
N GLN A 206 20.38 -8.58 -0.41
CA GLN A 206 21.68 -8.02 -0.77
C GLN A 206 21.63 -7.45 -2.20
N THR A 207 22.48 -6.48 -2.45
CA THR A 207 22.66 -5.88 -3.77
C THR A 207 23.17 -6.93 -4.76
N CYS A 208 22.51 -7.04 -5.92
CA CYS A 208 22.86 -8.01 -6.96
C CYS A 208 22.31 -7.57 -8.33
N GLN A 209 22.91 -8.07 -9.39
CA GLN A 209 22.44 -7.80 -10.75
C GLN A 209 21.14 -8.51 -11.08
N GLY A 210 20.42 -7.98 -12.06
CA GLY A 210 19.15 -8.50 -12.57
C GLY A 210 18.13 -7.40 -12.76
N SER A 211 16.87 -7.76 -12.90
CA SER A 211 15.78 -6.79 -13.00
C SER A 211 14.72 -6.99 -11.94
N ILE A 212 13.99 -5.94 -11.61
CA ILE A 212 12.95 -5.94 -10.60
C ILE A 212 11.73 -5.12 -11.06
N GLY A 213 10.56 -5.73 -10.98
CA GLY A 213 9.27 -5.08 -11.22
C GLY A 213 8.38 -5.14 -10.00
N PHE A 214 7.34 -4.30 -10.00
CA PHE A 214 6.38 -4.25 -8.91
C PHE A 214 4.96 -4.31 -9.44
N PHE A 215 4.09 -4.95 -8.68
CA PHE A 215 2.66 -4.95 -8.90
C PHE A 215 1.94 -4.62 -7.59
N VAL A 216 1.24 -3.50 -7.57
CA VAL A 216 0.49 -3.01 -6.39
C VAL A 216 -1.00 -3.09 -6.67
N GLN A 217 -1.75 -3.75 -5.80
CA GLN A 217 -3.20 -3.78 -5.85
C GLN A 217 -3.82 -3.15 -4.60
N SER A 218 -4.93 -2.45 -4.75
CA SER A 218 -5.63 -1.81 -3.63
C SER A 218 -7.12 -2.13 -3.60
N GLY A 219 -7.74 -2.01 -2.42
CA GLY A 219 -9.17 -2.14 -2.24
C GLY A 219 -9.93 -0.96 -2.84
N PHE A 220 -9.45 0.24 -2.63
CA PHE A 220 -10.05 1.45 -3.18
C PHE A 220 -9.87 1.49 -4.71
N PRO A 221 -10.90 1.95 -5.45
CA PRO A 221 -10.88 1.88 -6.91
C PRO A 221 -9.92 2.86 -7.57
N GLU A 222 -9.64 4.01 -6.94
CA GLU A 222 -8.68 4.98 -7.45
C GLU A 222 -7.23 4.59 -7.10
N SER A 223 -6.31 4.92 -8.00
CA SER A 223 -4.89 4.54 -7.88
C SER A 223 -3.99 5.64 -7.32
N SER A 224 -4.49 6.85 -7.12
CA SER A 224 -3.71 8.00 -6.63
C SER A 224 -2.93 7.73 -5.35
N GLN A 225 -3.46 6.84 -4.51
CA GLN A 225 -2.81 6.45 -3.26
C GLN A 225 -1.53 5.63 -3.44
N SER A 226 -1.33 5.05 -4.62
CA SER A 226 -0.21 4.16 -4.92
C SER A 226 0.88 4.81 -5.78
N HIS A 227 0.57 5.88 -6.52
CA HIS A 227 1.48 6.43 -7.54
C HIS A 227 2.79 6.98 -6.99
N TYR A 228 2.81 7.52 -5.77
CA TYR A 228 4.08 8.00 -5.19
C TYR A 228 5.07 6.86 -4.92
N LEU A 229 4.57 5.61 -4.78
CA LEU A 229 5.42 4.43 -4.60
C LEU A 229 6.26 4.11 -5.83
N GLU A 230 5.90 4.58 -7.02
CA GLU A 230 6.72 4.38 -8.23
C GLU A 230 8.12 4.98 -8.03
N ALA A 231 8.20 6.18 -7.46
CA ALA A 231 9.48 6.83 -7.15
C ALA A 231 10.27 6.06 -6.08
N TYR A 232 9.58 5.53 -5.06
CA TYR A 232 10.22 4.67 -4.07
C TYR A 232 10.78 3.39 -4.70
N PHE A 233 9.99 2.70 -5.51
CA PHE A 233 10.40 1.43 -6.12
C PHE A 233 11.55 1.59 -7.11
N GLU A 234 11.61 2.71 -7.82
CA GLU A 234 12.75 3.06 -8.66
C GLU A 234 14.03 3.19 -7.82
N GLN A 235 13.99 3.94 -6.71
CA GLN A 235 15.13 4.08 -5.80
C GLN A 235 15.51 2.74 -5.14
N LEU A 236 14.51 1.94 -4.75
CA LEU A 236 14.73 0.61 -4.20
C LEU A 236 15.43 -0.33 -5.21
N ALA A 237 15.04 -0.27 -6.48
CA ALA A 237 15.72 -1.03 -7.53
C ALA A 237 17.20 -0.65 -7.63
N VAL A 238 17.50 0.65 -7.60
CA VAL A 238 18.89 1.16 -7.61
C VAL A 238 19.66 0.65 -6.37
N LYS A 239 19.08 0.73 -5.17
CA LYS A 239 19.73 0.24 -3.94
C LYS A 239 19.99 -1.27 -3.97
N LEU A 240 19.12 -2.03 -4.61
CA LEU A 240 19.28 -3.46 -4.79
C LEU A 240 20.17 -3.85 -6.00
N GLY A 241 20.70 -2.85 -6.74
CA GLY A 241 21.57 -3.07 -7.91
C GLY A 241 20.85 -3.65 -9.12
N ARG A 242 19.51 -3.47 -9.21
CA ARG A 242 18.67 -4.07 -10.25
C ARG A 242 18.09 -3.04 -11.19
N THR A 243 17.93 -3.43 -12.46
CA THR A 243 17.19 -2.65 -13.45
C THR A 243 15.71 -2.59 -13.07
N TYR A 244 15.17 -1.37 -12.94
CA TYR A 244 13.75 -1.17 -12.64
C TYR A 244 12.89 -1.42 -13.89
N LEU A 245 11.97 -2.38 -13.83
CA LEU A 245 11.05 -2.74 -14.91
C LEU A 245 9.76 -1.92 -14.92
N GLY A 246 9.53 -1.14 -13.86
CA GLY A 246 8.29 -0.39 -13.68
C GLY A 246 7.37 -0.98 -12.62
N THR A 247 6.23 -0.29 -12.41
CA THR A 247 5.20 -0.67 -11.45
C THR A 247 3.83 -0.70 -12.12
N ALA A 248 3.16 -1.84 -12.06
CA ALA A 248 1.74 -1.94 -12.40
C ALA A 248 0.89 -1.66 -11.15
N ILE A 249 -0.13 -0.82 -11.30
CA ILE A 249 -1.03 -0.44 -10.20
C ILE A 249 -2.46 -0.78 -10.59
N LYS A 250 -3.20 -1.46 -9.69
CA LYS A 250 -4.61 -1.76 -9.86
C LYS A 250 -5.43 -1.46 -8.61
N GLY A 251 -6.35 -0.51 -8.73
CA GLY A 251 -7.38 -0.24 -7.71
C GLY A 251 -8.64 -1.09 -7.88
N GLY A 252 -9.48 -1.13 -6.83
CA GLY A 252 -10.80 -1.76 -6.87
C GLY A 252 -10.79 -3.29 -6.80
N VAL A 253 -9.75 -3.90 -6.27
CA VAL A 253 -9.59 -5.36 -6.20
C VAL A 253 -10.29 -5.97 -4.97
N GLU A 254 -10.83 -5.14 -4.06
CA GLU A 254 -11.54 -5.64 -2.88
C GLU A 254 -12.74 -6.51 -3.27
N GLY A 255 -12.93 -7.60 -2.55
CA GLY A 255 -14.03 -8.54 -2.80
C GLY A 255 -13.92 -9.36 -4.10
N LEU A 256 -12.77 -9.36 -4.78
CA LEU A 256 -12.58 -10.16 -6.00
C LEU A 256 -12.97 -11.63 -5.78
N VAL A 257 -12.47 -12.25 -4.71
CA VAL A 257 -12.72 -13.68 -4.40
C VAL A 257 -14.19 -14.01 -4.12
N THR A 258 -15.01 -13.02 -3.79
CA THR A 258 -16.44 -13.21 -3.49
C THR A 258 -17.34 -12.99 -4.70
N ARG A 259 -16.78 -12.59 -5.85
CA ARG A 259 -17.54 -12.34 -7.07
C ARG A 259 -17.83 -13.64 -7.81
N PRO A 260 -18.90 -13.68 -8.64
CA PRO A 260 -19.14 -14.80 -9.55
C PRO A 260 -17.95 -15.02 -10.50
N ALA A 261 -17.64 -16.28 -10.87
CA ALA A 261 -16.46 -16.68 -11.66
C ALA A 261 -16.23 -15.82 -12.90
N LYS A 262 -17.27 -15.57 -13.71
CA LYS A 262 -17.18 -14.72 -14.91
C LYS A 262 -16.76 -13.27 -14.59
N ALA A 263 -17.19 -12.73 -13.47
CA ALA A 263 -16.80 -11.38 -13.03
C ALA A 263 -15.36 -11.36 -12.48
N GLN A 264 -14.93 -12.45 -11.82
CA GLN A 264 -13.54 -12.64 -11.40
C GLN A 264 -12.61 -12.64 -12.62
N GLU A 265 -12.90 -13.46 -13.63
CA GLU A 265 -12.12 -13.56 -14.87
C GLU A 265 -11.97 -12.20 -15.54
N LYS A 266 -13.09 -11.51 -15.80
CA LYS A 266 -13.08 -10.19 -16.43
C LYS A 266 -12.24 -9.16 -15.64
N MET A 267 -12.23 -9.24 -14.31
CA MET A 267 -11.44 -8.33 -13.47
C MET A 267 -9.97 -8.70 -13.46
N MET A 268 -9.63 -10.00 -13.49
CA MET A 268 -8.25 -10.48 -13.43
C MET A 268 -7.53 -10.38 -14.78
N GLU A 269 -8.24 -10.55 -15.88
CA GLU A 269 -7.69 -10.57 -17.22
C GLU A 269 -6.68 -9.44 -17.50
N PRO A 270 -6.98 -8.14 -17.29
CA PRO A 270 -6.01 -7.08 -17.53
C PRO A 270 -4.78 -7.14 -16.60
N MET A 271 -4.93 -7.66 -15.38
CA MET A 271 -3.81 -7.84 -14.45
C MET A 271 -2.89 -8.99 -14.89
N VAL A 272 -3.49 -10.12 -15.29
CA VAL A 272 -2.74 -11.27 -15.81
C VAL A 272 -2.04 -10.89 -17.10
N ASN A 273 -2.73 -10.22 -18.05
CA ASN A 273 -2.15 -9.76 -19.30
C ASN A 273 -0.97 -8.82 -19.09
N ALA A 274 -1.02 -7.92 -18.12
CA ALA A 274 0.12 -7.03 -17.80
C ALA A 274 1.37 -7.84 -17.40
N ILE A 275 1.21 -8.92 -16.64
CA ILE A 275 2.33 -9.80 -16.25
C ILE A 275 2.78 -10.67 -17.44
N VAL A 276 1.84 -11.20 -18.22
CA VAL A 276 2.15 -11.99 -19.43
C VAL A 276 2.95 -11.15 -20.42
N ASN A 277 2.53 -9.91 -20.67
CA ASN A 277 3.24 -9.00 -21.56
C ASN A 277 4.64 -8.65 -21.01
N LEU A 278 4.76 -8.41 -19.69
CA LEU A 278 6.05 -8.20 -19.06
C LEU A 278 7.01 -9.37 -19.30
N VAL A 279 6.55 -10.60 -19.15
CA VAL A 279 7.38 -11.80 -19.35
C VAL A 279 7.74 -11.99 -20.82
N ASN A 280 6.81 -11.74 -21.73
CA ASN A 280 7.01 -11.96 -23.18
C ASN A 280 7.86 -10.85 -23.83
N GLU A 281 7.74 -9.62 -23.36
CA GLU A 281 8.40 -8.46 -23.97
C GLU A 281 9.60 -7.95 -23.13
N GLY A 282 9.80 -8.51 -21.91
CA GLY A 282 10.84 -8.06 -20.98
C GLY A 282 10.56 -6.71 -20.33
N LYS A 283 9.40 -6.10 -20.61
CA LYS A 283 8.98 -4.78 -20.08
C LYS A 283 7.47 -4.68 -20.00
N TYR A 284 6.98 -3.82 -19.14
CA TYR A 284 5.57 -3.46 -19.15
C TYR A 284 5.18 -2.66 -20.40
N ASN A 285 4.04 -2.98 -20.98
CA ASN A 285 3.40 -2.11 -21.95
C ASN A 285 2.84 -0.87 -21.24
N ARG A 286 3.33 0.33 -21.61
CA ARG A 286 2.96 1.58 -20.96
C ARG A 286 1.48 1.93 -21.07
N ALA A 287 0.84 1.60 -22.20
CA ALA A 287 -0.59 1.86 -22.38
C ALA A 287 -1.41 0.97 -21.44
N ASP A 288 -1.06 -0.32 -21.36
CA ASP A 288 -1.76 -1.30 -20.52
C ASP A 288 -1.66 -0.93 -19.03
N ILE A 289 -0.48 -0.59 -18.51
CA ILE A 289 -0.34 -0.22 -17.10
C ILE A 289 -1.01 1.11 -16.77
N ARG A 290 -1.06 2.08 -17.72
CA ARG A 290 -1.83 3.32 -17.53
C ARG A 290 -3.34 3.03 -17.49
N GLN A 291 -3.85 2.18 -18.38
CA GLN A 291 -5.24 1.78 -18.38
C GLN A 291 -5.59 0.98 -17.11
N LEU A 292 -4.71 0.10 -16.68
CA LEU A 292 -4.86 -0.69 -15.47
C LEU A 292 -5.00 0.18 -14.21
N ALA A 293 -4.26 1.30 -14.16
CA ALA A 293 -4.28 2.25 -13.06
C ALA A 293 -5.54 3.15 -13.00
N MET A 294 -6.38 3.13 -14.02
CA MET A 294 -7.59 3.99 -14.02
C MET A 294 -8.69 3.45 -13.10
N PRO A 295 -9.48 4.36 -12.45
CA PRO A 295 -9.29 5.82 -12.43
C PRO A 295 -8.14 6.24 -11.49
N ILE A 296 -7.43 7.29 -11.82
CA ILE A 296 -6.42 7.86 -10.90
C ILE A 296 -7.10 8.53 -9.71
N ARG A 297 -8.10 9.37 -9.99
CA ARG A 297 -8.99 10.00 -9.01
C ARG A 297 -10.39 10.11 -9.59
N PHE A 298 -11.38 10.19 -8.75
CA PHE A 298 -12.73 10.48 -9.22
C PHE A 298 -12.84 11.94 -9.67
N GLY A 299 -13.26 12.14 -10.93
CA GLY A 299 -13.63 13.46 -11.42
C GLY A 299 -14.84 14.04 -10.65
N LYS A 300 -15.03 15.36 -10.68
CA LYS A 300 -16.10 16.05 -9.93
C LYS A 300 -17.49 15.44 -10.13
N VAL A 301 -17.85 15.07 -11.36
CA VAL A 301 -19.15 14.48 -11.68
C VAL A 301 -19.29 13.08 -11.06
N ILE A 302 -18.31 12.21 -11.30
CA ILE A 302 -18.33 10.84 -10.75
C ILE A 302 -18.24 10.90 -9.23
N GLY A 303 -17.38 11.74 -8.67
CA GLY A 303 -17.25 11.94 -7.23
C GLY A 303 -18.57 12.40 -6.59
N SER A 304 -19.32 13.31 -7.23
CA SER A 304 -20.63 13.75 -6.76
C SER A 304 -21.68 12.62 -6.83
N LEU A 305 -21.66 11.83 -7.89
CA LEU A 305 -22.55 10.67 -8.03
C LEU A 305 -22.24 9.60 -6.95
N VAL A 306 -20.97 9.30 -6.73
CA VAL A 306 -20.55 8.35 -5.68
C VAL A 306 -20.94 8.87 -4.29
N LYS A 307 -20.78 10.18 -4.02
CA LYS A 307 -21.29 10.81 -2.78
C LYS A 307 -22.79 10.66 -2.61
N LEU A 308 -23.55 10.79 -3.69
CA LEU A 308 -25.01 10.59 -3.66
C LEU A 308 -25.36 9.14 -3.35
N VAL A 309 -24.69 8.18 -4.00
CA VAL A 309 -24.87 6.75 -3.72
C VAL A 309 -24.44 6.41 -2.28
N ALA A 310 -23.38 7.04 -1.77
CA ALA A 310 -22.94 6.85 -0.38
C ALA A 310 -24.05 7.24 0.62
N LYS A 311 -24.80 8.34 0.36
CA LYS A 311 -25.93 8.76 1.20
C LYS A 311 -27.07 7.73 1.26
N THR A 312 -27.21 6.87 0.27
CA THR A 312 -28.21 5.79 0.27
C THR A 312 -27.80 4.55 1.08
N GLY A 313 -26.60 4.53 1.66
CA GLY A 313 -26.01 3.37 2.34
C GLY A 313 -25.49 2.27 1.40
N ARG A 314 -25.85 2.31 0.10
CA ARG A 314 -25.49 1.23 -0.86
C ARG A 314 -23.99 1.10 -1.08
N LEU A 315 -23.22 2.17 -0.98
CA LEU A 315 -21.75 2.12 -1.13
C LEU A 315 -21.10 1.23 -0.09
N ASN A 316 -21.69 1.20 1.11
CA ASN A 316 -21.14 0.49 2.26
C ASN A 316 -21.84 -0.88 2.54
N SER A 317 -22.81 -1.28 1.70
CA SER A 317 -23.57 -2.52 1.88
C SER A 317 -22.69 -3.79 1.91
N PHE A 318 -21.57 -3.78 1.20
CA PHE A 318 -20.58 -4.86 1.27
C PHE A 318 -20.01 -5.00 2.69
N TRP A 319 -19.68 -3.87 3.34
CA TRP A 319 -19.16 -3.88 4.70
C TRP A 319 -20.21 -4.29 5.72
N ASP A 320 -21.48 -3.85 5.55
CA ASP A 320 -22.59 -4.30 6.38
C ASP A 320 -22.75 -5.83 6.31
N TYR A 321 -22.69 -6.38 5.10
CA TYR A 321 -22.72 -7.83 4.93
C TYR A 321 -21.56 -8.52 5.64
N GLN A 322 -20.33 -8.03 5.47
CA GLN A 322 -19.16 -8.62 6.13
C GLN A 322 -19.23 -8.52 7.66
N LEU A 323 -19.66 -7.38 8.19
CA LEU A 323 -19.81 -7.18 9.63
C LEU A 323 -20.88 -8.11 10.22
N LYS A 324 -22.01 -8.30 9.53
CA LYS A 324 -23.08 -9.25 9.93
C LYS A 324 -22.57 -10.69 9.86
N ALA A 325 -21.88 -11.07 8.79
CA ALA A 325 -21.31 -12.41 8.65
C ALA A 325 -20.29 -12.75 9.76
N ASN A 326 -19.61 -11.74 10.31
CA ASN A 326 -18.66 -11.89 11.41
C ASN A 326 -19.29 -11.63 12.80
N ASN A 327 -20.62 -11.42 12.92
CA ASN A 327 -21.34 -11.12 14.17
C ASN A 327 -20.79 -9.90 14.93
N VAL A 328 -20.35 -8.85 14.21
CA VAL A 328 -19.81 -7.61 14.81
C VAL A 328 -20.52 -6.35 14.30
N TYR A 329 -21.64 -6.49 13.61
CA TYR A 329 -22.37 -5.37 13.03
C TYR A 329 -22.85 -4.38 14.10
N GLU A 330 -23.40 -4.85 15.20
CA GLU A 330 -23.89 -4.02 16.31
C GLU A 330 -22.77 -3.21 16.98
N LYS A 331 -21.53 -3.71 16.90
CA LYS A 331 -20.35 -3.04 17.45
C LYS A 331 -19.62 -2.16 16.44
N SER A 332 -20.15 -2.01 15.23
CA SER A 332 -19.45 -1.31 14.14
C SER A 332 -19.18 0.18 14.45
N PHE A 333 -20.04 0.79 15.26
CA PHE A 333 -19.93 2.19 15.66
C PHE A 333 -19.41 2.39 17.10
N ASP A 334 -19.06 1.32 17.80
CA ASP A 334 -18.43 1.45 19.12
C ASP A 334 -17.15 2.27 19.01
N ARG A 335 -16.88 3.08 20.03
CA ARG A 335 -15.66 3.88 20.21
C ARG A 335 -14.80 3.31 21.34
N PRO A 336 -14.20 2.12 21.14
CA PRO A 336 -13.35 1.52 22.16
C PRO A 336 -12.15 2.44 22.45
N HIS A 337 -11.63 2.36 23.68
CA HIS A 337 -10.43 3.08 24.12
C HIS A 337 -10.59 4.57 24.42
N VAL A 338 -11.76 5.17 24.24
CA VAL A 338 -12.00 6.56 24.69
C VAL A 338 -12.10 6.59 26.21
N SER A 339 -11.28 7.42 26.87
CA SER A 339 -11.36 7.64 28.31
C SER A 339 -12.61 8.46 28.66
N ILE A 340 -13.46 7.93 29.53
CA ILE A 340 -14.70 8.59 30.00
C ILE A 340 -14.42 9.92 30.75
N THR A 341 -13.18 10.17 31.13
CA THR A 341 -12.76 11.30 31.98
C THR A 341 -12.72 12.67 31.28
N LYS A 342 -12.98 12.76 29.96
CA LYS A 342 -12.94 14.05 29.25
C LYS A 342 -14.29 14.77 29.12
N GLU A 343 -15.39 14.21 29.65
CA GLU A 343 -16.73 14.88 29.61
C GLU A 343 -17.01 15.83 30.78
N ILE A 344 -16.09 16.04 31.72
CA ILE A 344 -16.35 16.85 32.95
C ILE A 344 -15.51 18.14 33.00
N SER A 345 -15.26 18.78 31.88
CA SER A 345 -14.64 20.14 31.95
C SER A 345 -15.24 21.10 30.93
N THR A 346 -16.57 21.23 30.97
CA THR A 346 -17.25 22.40 30.41
C THR A 346 -18.52 22.62 31.23
N ILE A 347 -18.35 23.20 32.42
CA ILE A 347 -19.34 24.00 33.13
C ILE A 347 -18.67 25.31 33.46
#